data_221dd0207dfbb1d6c9ee3e2b84962d81
#
_entry.id   221dd0207dfbb1d6c9ee3e2b84962d81
#
_cell.length_a   1.000
_cell.length_b   1.000
_cell.length_c   1.000
_cell.angle_alpha   90.00
_cell.angle_beta   90.00
_cell.angle_gamma   90.00
#
_symmetry.space_group_name_H-M   'P 1'
#
loop_
_entity.id
_entity.type
_entity.pdbx_description
1 polymer ?
#
loop_
_entity_poly.entity_id
_entity_poly.type
_entity_poly.pdbx_seq_one_letter_code
_entity_poly.pdbx_strand_id
1 'polypeptide(L)'
;MTHQDPLMYVWTMNSTGINLTQTARWFHALSDETRVRVVDMLASGEKCVCDLQDAIGAAQSRLSFHLKVLREAGLVNDRKQGRWNFYSLRPEILDEMATFLQERKPDENAWGGCGCGESHQGRCCE
;
A
#
# COMPACT_ATOMS: atom_id res chain seq x y z
N MET A 1 4.68 24.06 5.54
CA MET A 1 3.73 23.72 6.39
C MET A 1 2.40 23.46 5.80
N THR A 2 1.90 22.40 6.07
CA THR A 2 0.69 22.05 5.48
C THR A 2 -0.43 22.31 6.38
N HIS A 3 -1.34 23.04 5.93
CA HIS A 3 -2.54 23.17 6.60
C HIS A 3 -3.46 22.12 6.19
N GLN A 4 -3.89 21.33 7.13
CA GLN A 4 -4.94 20.42 6.81
C GLN A 4 -6.24 21.08 7.15
N ASP A 5 -6.95 21.49 6.13
CA ASP A 5 -8.28 22.00 6.30
C ASP A 5 -9.15 20.92 6.96
N PRO A 6 -9.88 21.23 8.02
CA PRO A 6 -10.73 20.23 8.66
C PRO A 6 -11.77 19.62 7.72
N LEU A 7 -12.21 20.38 6.73
CA LEU A 7 -13.16 19.86 5.76
C LEU A 7 -12.51 18.82 4.86
N MET A 8 -11.26 19.04 4.47
CA MET A 8 -10.55 18.05 3.67
C MET A 8 -10.29 16.78 4.45
N TYR A 9 -10.04 16.92 5.74
CA TYR A 9 -9.81 15.77 6.59
C TYR A 9 -11.06 14.89 6.64
N VAL A 10 -12.23 15.51 6.73
CA VAL A 10 -13.49 14.77 6.76
C VAL A 10 -13.71 14.03 5.44
N TRP A 11 -13.34 14.64 4.34
CA TRP A 11 -13.51 14.00 3.03
C TRP A 11 -12.59 12.80 2.81
N THR A 12 -11.46 12.76 3.51
CA THR A 12 -10.53 11.65 3.33
C THR A 12 -10.84 10.46 4.20
N MET A 13 -11.82 10.58 5.10
CA MET A 13 -12.18 9.48 5.98
C MET A 13 -13.55 8.95 5.60
N ASN A 14 -13.68 7.66 5.60
CA ASN A 14 -14.98 7.04 5.38
C ASN A 14 -15.65 6.73 6.72
N SER A 15 -16.82 6.14 6.65
CA SER A 15 -17.61 5.86 7.85
C SER A 15 -16.96 4.85 8.78
N THR A 16 -15.97 4.12 8.30
CA THR A 16 -15.25 3.16 9.14
C THR A 16 -13.97 3.75 9.72
N GLY A 17 -13.75 5.05 9.52
CA GLY A 17 -12.57 5.70 10.05
C GLY A 17 -11.30 5.51 9.26
N ILE A 18 -11.40 4.96 8.08
CA ILE A 18 -10.22 4.74 7.24
C ILE A 18 -9.83 6.04 6.56
N ASN A 19 -8.55 6.36 6.66
CA ASN A 19 -8.02 7.55 6.00
C ASN A 19 -7.66 7.21 4.56
N LEU A 20 -8.51 7.62 3.63
CA LEU A 20 -8.33 7.28 2.21
C LEU A 20 -7.06 7.87 1.63
N THR A 21 -6.65 9.04 2.10
CA THR A 21 -5.42 9.65 1.62
C THR A 21 -4.21 8.81 2.01
N GLN A 22 -4.18 8.35 3.24
CA GLN A 22 -3.10 7.49 3.71
C GLN A 22 -3.12 6.14 3.00
N THR A 23 -4.30 5.58 2.81
CA THR A 23 -4.44 4.32 2.08
C THR A 23 -3.91 4.46 0.66
N ALA A 24 -4.24 5.57 -0.01
CA ALA A 24 -3.74 5.82 -1.35
C ALA A 24 -2.22 5.91 -1.38
N ARG A 25 -1.61 6.48 -0.35
CA ARG A 25 -0.15 6.55 -0.26
C ARG A 25 0.48 5.16 -0.17
N TRP A 26 -0.15 4.26 0.56
CA TRP A 26 0.36 2.90 0.65
C TRP A 26 0.36 2.23 -0.72
N PHE A 27 -0.74 2.34 -1.45
CA PHE A 27 -0.82 1.72 -2.77
C PHE A 27 0.09 2.43 -3.78
N HIS A 28 0.23 3.74 -3.66
CA HIS A 28 1.18 4.46 -4.50
C HIS A 28 2.61 3.95 -4.27
N ALA A 29 2.98 3.72 -3.00
CA ALA A 29 4.30 3.20 -2.69
C ALA A 29 4.51 1.82 -3.30
N LEU A 30 3.46 1.05 -3.51
CA LEU A 30 3.54 -0.27 -4.11
C LEU A 30 3.26 -0.26 -5.62
N SER A 31 3.21 0.91 -6.23
CA SER A 31 2.91 1.00 -7.66
C SER A 31 4.15 0.84 -8.56
N ASP A 32 5.27 0.47 -7.98
CA ASP A 32 6.53 0.30 -8.70
C ASP A 32 7.05 -1.12 -8.45
N GLU A 33 7.49 -1.78 -9.52
CA GLU A 33 7.95 -3.17 -9.43
C GLU A 33 9.10 -3.34 -8.45
N THR A 34 10.05 -2.40 -8.47
CA THR A 34 11.20 -2.49 -7.56
C THR A 34 10.76 -2.43 -6.12
N ARG A 35 9.81 -1.57 -5.82
CA ARG A 35 9.30 -1.44 -4.45
C ARG A 35 8.53 -2.68 -4.01
N VAL A 36 7.77 -3.28 -4.92
CA VAL A 36 7.11 -4.54 -4.61
C VAL A 36 8.12 -5.63 -4.32
N ARG A 37 9.21 -5.68 -5.10
CA ARG A 37 10.27 -6.66 -4.86
C ARG A 37 10.93 -6.46 -3.50
N VAL A 38 11.16 -5.22 -3.10
CA VAL A 38 11.71 -4.94 -1.77
C VAL A 38 10.79 -5.49 -0.70
N VAL A 39 9.49 -5.22 -0.82
CA VAL A 39 8.52 -5.72 0.16
C VAL A 39 8.53 -7.24 0.20
N ASP A 40 8.58 -7.88 -0.97
CA ASP A 40 8.62 -9.34 -1.04
C ASP A 40 9.86 -9.90 -0.34
N MET A 41 11.01 -9.26 -0.55
CA MET A 41 12.24 -9.68 0.11
C MET A 41 12.18 -9.49 1.62
N LEU A 42 11.58 -8.41 2.07
CA LEU A 42 11.46 -8.12 3.50
C LEU A 42 10.43 -9.00 4.19
N ALA A 43 9.60 -9.70 3.42
CA ALA A 43 8.62 -10.63 3.99
C ALA A 43 9.29 -11.74 4.78
N SER A 44 10.53 -12.09 4.45
CA SER A 44 11.26 -13.13 5.17
C SER A 44 12.03 -12.59 6.37
N GLY A 45 11.96 -11.30 6.64
CA GLY A 45 12.62 -10.70 7.79
C GLY A 45 13.42 -9.47 7.43
N GLU A 46 14.01 -8.86 8.45
CA GLU A 46 14.81 -7.66 8.31
C GLU A 46 16.01 -7.91 7.39
N LYS A 47 16.33 -6.92 6.55
CA LYS A 47 17.45 -7.02 5.62
C LYS A 47 18.29 -5.75 5.63
N CYS A 48 19.58 -5.91 5.42
CA CYS A 48 20.48 -4.81 5.21
C CYS A 48 20.26 -4.22 3.82
N VAL A 49 20.50 -2.91 3.68
CA VAL A 49 20.45 -2.27 2.36
C VAL A 49 21.38 -2.96 1.38
N CYS A 50 22.54 -3.43 1.85
CA CYS A 50 23.48 -4.13 0.97
C CYS A 50 22.89 -5.41 0.39
N ASP A 51 22.11 -6.16 1.19
CA ASP A 51 21.45 -7.36 0.69
C ASP A 51 20.40 -7.02 -0.36
N LEU A 52 19.66 -5.96 -0.10
CA LEU A 52 18.64 -5.51 -1.05
C LEU A 52 19.26 -5.05 -2.36
N GLN A 53 20.37 -4.32 -2.26
CA GLN A 53 21.05 -3.82 -3.44
C GLN A 53 21.62 -4.95 -4.28
N ASP A 54 22.23 -5.93 -3.64
CA ASP A 54 22.79 -7.07 -4.36
C ASP A 54 21.71 -7.86 -5.10
N ALA A 55 20.56 -8.05 -4.45
CA ALA A 55 19.50 -8.85 -5.04
C ALA A 55 18.76 -8.11 -6.15
N ILE A 56 18.61 -6.81 -6.01
CA ILE A 56 17.84 -6.02 -6.98
C ILE A 56 18.72 -5.58 -8.14
N GLY A 57 19.99 -5.32 -7.87
CA GLY A 57 20.91 -4.92 -8.92
C GLY A 57 20.74 -3.48 -9.38
N ALA A 58 19.99 -2.68 -8.65
CA ALA A 58 19.78 -1.29 -9.01
C ALA A 58 20.93 -0.43 -8.50
N ALA A 59 21.09 0.76 -9.08
CA ALA A 59 22.02 1.72 -8.55
C ALA A 59 21.62 2.12 -7.13
N GLN A 60 22.62 2.38 -6.30
CA GLN A 60 22.38 2.68 -4.89
C GLN A 60 21.46 3.88 -4.70
N SER A 61 21.63 4.92 -5.50
CA SER A 61 20.80 6.11 -5.39
C SER A 61 19.34 5.80 -5.73
N ARG A 62 19.11 4.94 -6.71
CA ARG A 62 17.76 4.55 -7.09
C ARG A 62 17.11 3.69 -6.00
N LEU A 63 17.86 2.75 -5.44
CA LEU A 63 17.35 1.94 -4.34
C LEU A 63 17.03 2.80 -3.13
N SER A 64 17.90 3.75 -2.81
CA SER A 64 17.68 4.67 -1.70
C SER A 64 16.39 5.47 -1.88
N PHE A 65 16.10 5.89 -3.10
CA PHE A 65 14.85 6.58 -3.40
C PHE A 65 13.64 5.67 -3.14
N HIS A 66 13.71 4.43 -3.61
CA HIS A 66 12.60 3.50 -3.39
C HIS A 66 12.38 3.19 -1.92
N LEU A 67 13.46 3.02 -1.17
CA LEU A 67 13.36 2.78 0.26
C LEU A 67 12.79 4.00 1.00
N LYS A 68 13.16 5.19 0.54
CA LYS A 68 12.63 6.41 1.12
C LYS A 68 11.11 6.51 0.90
N VAL A 69 10.65 6.20 -0.31
CA VAL A 69 9.21 6.22 -0.61
C VAL A 69 8.46 5.24 0.29
N LEU A 70 8.98 4.03 0.43
CA LEU A 70 8.35 3.03 1.28
C LEU A 70 8.32 3.45 2.74
N ARG A 71 9.40 4.06 3.22
CA ARG A 71 9.48 4.52 4.60
C ARG A 71 8.52 5.68 4.86
N GLU A 72 8.44 6.63 3.94
CA GLU A 72 7.55 7.77 4.11
C GLU A 72 6.09 7.38 4.04
N ALA A 73 5.78 6.32 3.31
CA ALA A 73 4.43 5.78 3.29
C ALA A 73 4.10 4.98 4.55
N GLY A 74 5.12 4.61 5.32
CA GLY A 74 4.93 3.87 6.55
C GLY A 74 4.93 2.37 6.39
N LEU A 75 5.31 1.86 5.21
CA LEU A 75 5.31 0.42 4.97
C LEU A 75 6.52 -0.28 5.56
N VAL A 76 7.62 0.43 5.73
CA VAL A 76 8.84 -0.14 6.28
C VAL A 76 9.41 0.74 7.38
N ASN A 77 10.15 0.11 8.27
CA ASN A 77 10.97 0.80 9.27
C ASN A 77 12.43 0.70 8.85
N ASP A 78 13.20 1.71 9.20
CA ASP A 78 14.64 1.63 9.05
C ASP A 78 15.29 1.64 10.43
N ARG A 79 16.42 0.96 10.53
CA ARG A 79 17.17 0.86 11.76
C ARG A 79 18.65 0.98 11.43
N LYS A 80 19.33 1.92 12.06
CA LYS A 80 20.77 2.07 11.88
C LYS A 80 21.51 1.30 12.95
N GLN A 81 22.51 0.57 12.52
CA GLN A 81 23.42 -0.10 13.44
C GLN A 81 24.83 0.12 12.92
N GLY A 82 25.56 1.05 13.55
CA GLY A 82 26.85 1.48 13.06
C GLY A 82 26.71 2.15 11.70
N ARG A 83 27.42 1.65 10.72
CA ARG A 83 27.34 2.14 9.34
C ARG A 83 26.31 1.38 8.51
N TRP A 84 25.59 0.44 9.10
CA TRP A 84 24.64 -0.41 8.38
C TRP A 84 23.23 0.10 8.59
N ASN A 85 22.47 0.08 7.52
CA ASN A 85 21.03 0.35 7.57
C ASN A 85 20.26 -0.93 7.32
N PHE A 86 19.33 -1.20 8.21
CA PHE A 86 18.45 -2.37 8.08
C PHE A 86 17.03 -1.90 7.89
N TYR A 87 16.30 -2.62 7.04
CA TYR A 87 14.90 -2.33 6.78
C TYR A 87 14.05 -3.53 7.13
N SER A 88 12.85 -3.26 7.64
CA SER A 88 11.89 -4.32 7.98
C SER A 88 10.49 -3.82 7.66
N LEU A 89 9.59 -4.76 7.38
CA LEU A 89 8.20 -4.41 7.12
C LEU A 89 7.47 -4.03 8.39
N ARG A 90 6.45 -3.22 8.23
CA ARG A 90 5.52 -2.92 9.31
C ARG A 90 4.27 -3.75 9.09
N PRO A 91 4.12 -4.86 9.81
CA PRO A 91 3.00 -5.77 9.55
C PRO A 91 1.65 -5.14 9.81
N GLU A 92 1.56 -4.21 10.77
CA GLU A 92 0.29 -3.55 11.06
C GLU A 92 -0.27 -2.79 9.86
N ILE A 93 0.62 -2.20 9.05
CA ILE A 93 0.19 -1.47 7.86
C ILE A 93 -0.29 -2.44 6.78
N LEU A 94 0.40 -3.55 6.64
CA LEU A 94 -0.01 -4.57 5.69
C LEU A 94 -1.39 -5.14 6.05
N ASP A 95 -1.62 -5.33 7.34
CA ASP A 95 -2.91 -5.80 7.81
C ASP A 95 -4.01 -4.78 7.52
N GLU A 96 -3.73 -3.50 7.71
CA GLU A 96 -4.70 -2.45 7.39
C GLU A 96 -5.03 -2.41 5.91
N MET A 97 -4.01 -2.56 5.05
CA MET A 97 -4.23 -2.60 3.61
C MET A 97 -5.07 -3.81 3.22
N ALA A 98 -4.75 -4.96 3.80
CA ALA A 98 -5.51 -6.18 3.51
C ALA A 98 -6.96 -6.02 3.96
N THR A 99 -7.18 -5.47 5.13
CA THR A 99 -8.52 -5.24 5.65
C THR A 99 -9.29 -4.28 4.75
N PHE A 100 -8.64 -3.21 4.31
CA PHE A 100 -9.26 -2.27 3.39
C PHE A 100 -9.77 -2.97 2.15
N LEU A 101 -8.97 -3.83 1.56
CA LEU A 101 -9.37 -4.55 0.35
C LEU A 101 -10.45 -5.58 0.64
N GLN A 102 -10.34 -6.29 1.75
CA GLN A 102 -11.31 -7.31 2.12
C GLN A 102 -12.70 -6.73 2.34
N GLU A 103 -12.77 -5.59 2.99
CA GLU A 103 -14.04 -4.95 3.28
C GLU A 103 -14.75 -4.45 2.03
N ARG A 104 -14.04 -4.33 0.93
CA ARG A 104 -14.62 -3.83 -0.32
C ARG A 104 -14.87 -4.92 -1.34
N LYS A 105 -14.62 -6.15 -0.98
CA LYS A 105 -15.00 -7.26 -1.84
C LYS A 105 -16.53 -7.32 -1.91
N PRO A 106 -17.10 -7.26 -3.09
CA PRO A 106 -18.54 -7.41 -3.18
C PRO A 106 -18.94 -8.84 -2.83
N ASP A 107 -20.10 -8.97 -2.23
CA ASP A 107 -20.67 -10.27 -1.99
C ASP A 107 -20.94 -10.94 -3.33
N GLU A 108 -20.69 -12.23 -3.40
CA GLU A 108 -21.00 -12.99 -4.61
C GLU A 108 -22.45 -12.84 -4.99
N ASN A 109 -23.32 -12.64 -4.01
CA ASN A 109 -24.72 -12.46 -4.24
C ASN A 109 -25.10 -11.03 -4.62
N ALA A 110 -24.20 -10.08 -4.39
CA ALA A 110 -24.47 -8.67 -4.70
C ALA A 110 -24.62 -8.46 -6.20
N TRP A 111 -23.95 -9.27 -6.98
CA TRP A 111 -24.02 -9.15 -8.44
C TRP A 111 -25.36 -9.59 -9.02
N GLY A 112 -26.10 -10.40 -8.27
CA GLY A 112 -27.41 -10.81 -8.69
C GLY A 112 -28.48 -9.77 -8.44
N GLY A 113 -28.14 -8.70 -7.74
CA GLY A 113 -29.10 -7.69 -7.37
C GLY A 113 -29.47 -6.70 -8.45
N CYS A 114 -28.78 -6.73 -9.55
CA CYS A 114 -29.08 -5.80 -10.63
C CYS A 114 -30.36 -6.13 -11.38
N GLY A 115 -30.96 -7.26 -11.13
CA GLY A 115 -32.15 -7.65 -11.86
C GLY A 115 -31.91 -7.79 -13.34
N CYS A 116 -30.67 -7.93 -13.74
CA CYS A 116 -30.34 -8.10 -15.14
C CYS A 116 -30.63 -9.49 -15.57
N GLY A 117 -31.89 -9.80 -15.65
CA GLY A 117 -32.33 -11.09 -16.11
C GLY A 117 -32.11 -11.26 -17.60
N GLU A 118 -32.43 -12.41 -18.07
CA GLU A 118 -32.17 -12.78 -19.45
C GLU A 118 -32.85 -11.88 -20.44
N SER A 119 -33.88 -11.18 -20.01
CA SER A 119 -34.61 -10.30 -20.91
C SER A 119 -33.97 -8.91 -21.02
N HIS A 120 -32.95 -8.65 -20.26
CA HIS A 120 -32.35 -7.33 -20.31
C HIS A 120 -31.08 -7.38 -21.09
N GLN A 121 -30.90 -6.43 -21.92
CA GLN A 121 -29.74 -6.37 -22.78
C GLN A 121 -28.58 -5.66 -22.14
N GLY A 122 -28.34 -5.98 -20.90
CA GLY A 122 -27.13 -5.58 -20.25
C GLY A 122 -27.01 -4.13 -19.82
N ARG A 123 -28.14 -3.46 -19.66
CA ARG A 123 -28.06 -2.06 -19.28
C ARG A 123 -28.36 -1.76 -17.84
N CYS A 124 -28.75 -2.72 -17.11
CA CYS A 124 -29.23 -2.48 -15.76
C CYS A 124 -28.14 -2.08 -14.80
N CYS A 125 -26.89 -2.20 -15.19
CA CYS A 125 -25.77 -1.90 -14.30
C CYS A 125 -25.00 -0.65 -14.71
N GLU A 126 -25.58 0.18 -15.53
CA GLU A 126 -24.87 1.41 -15.87
C GLU A 126 -24.96 2.46 -14.80
#